data_9ee944702e1aca343d77882d6b68418b
#
_entry.id   9ee944702e1aca343d77882d6b68418b
#
_cell.length_a   1.000
_cell.length_b   1.000
_cell.length_c   1.000
_cell.angle_alpha   90.00
_cell.angle_beta   90.00
_cell.angle_gamma   90.00
#
_symmetry.space_group_name_H-M   'P 1'
#
loop_
_entity.id
_entity.type
_entity.pdbx_description
1 polymer ?
#
loop_
_entity_poly.entity_id
_entity_poly.type
_entity_poly.pdbx_seq_one_letter_code
_entity_poly.pdbx_strand_id
1 'polypeptide(L)'
;MKFISWNVNGLRACVGKEFEQQFKDLDADFFCLQETKMQAGQLDLSFPGYESYWNYADKKGYSGTAIYTKHKPLSVTYGIDIDEHDHEGRVITLEMDDFYLVTVYTPNSQDGLRRLEYRMKWEDDFQAYLHKLDEKKPVIVCGDMNVAHQEIDLKNPKTNRKNAGFTDEEREKMTQLLSNGFIDTFRTLYPEQVTYSWWSYRFRAREKNTGWRIDYFLISERLKDHLEDAKIHTEIMGSDHCPVEIILK
;
A
#
# COMPACT_ATOMS: atom_id res chain seq x y z
N MET A 1 2.44 -18.12 3.94
CA MET A 1 3.31 -17.02 3.48
C MET A 1 2.96 -15.74 4.21
N LYS A 2 3.98 -14.93 4.56
CA LYS A 2 3.82 -13.64 5.24
C LYS A 2 4.13 -12.50 4.28
N PHE A 3 3.24 -11.53 4.22
CA PHE A 3 3.36 -10.32 3.40
C PHE A 3 3.33 -9.10 4.29
N ILE A 4 4.26 -8.18 4.07
CA ILE A 4 4.32 -6.88 4.75
C ILE A 4 4.24 -5.77 3.71
N SER A 5 3.53 -4.70 4.06
CA SER A 5 3.46 -3.46 3.29
C SER A 5 3.71 -2.26 4.19
N TRP A 6 4.60 -1.36 3.78
CA TRP A 6 4.95 -0.18 4.59
C TRP A 6 5.23 1.03 3.72
N ASN A 7 4.44 2.09 3.87
CA ASN A 7 4.81 3.40 3.37
C ASN A 7 5.87 3.99 4.31
N VAL A 8 7.10 4.14 3.81
CA VAL A 8 8.25 4.58 4.61
C VAL A 8 8.49 6.09 4.60
N ASN A 9 7.71 6.82 3.81
CA ASN A 9 7.80 8.28 3.69
C ASN A 9 9.26 8.78 3.57
N GLY A 10 9.98 8.20 2.62
CA GLY A 10 11.41 8.40 2.41
C GLY A 10 12.26 7.33 3.09
N LEU A 11 12.71 6.34 2.31
CA LEU A 11 13.44 5.18 2.83
C LEU A 11 14.74 5.57 3.53
N ARG A 12 15.51 6.51 2.99
CA ARG A 12 16.76 6.95 3.61
C ARG A 12 16.56 7.50 5.03
N ALA A 13 15.49 8.25 5.24
CA ALA A 13 15.14 8.75 6.59
C ALA A 13 14.66 7.62 7.50
N CYS A 14 13.92 6.66 6.97
CA CYS A 14 13.42 5.50 7.71
C CYS A 14 14.56 4.55 8.13
N VAL A 15 15.55 4.33 7.27
CA VAL A 15 16.75 3.51 7.57
C VAL A 15 17.50 4.06 8.78
N GLY A 16 17.60 5.38 8.91
CA GLY A 16 18.17 6.02 10.11
C GLY A 16 17.36 5.84 11.40
N LYS A 17 16.21 5.15 11.32
CA LYS A 17 15.26 4.94 12.43
C LYS A 17 14.90 3.46 12.60
N GLU A 18 15.90 2.59 12.60
CA GLU A 18 15.78 1.15 12.86
C GLU A 18 15.07 0.31 11.78
N PHE A 19 14.89 0.83 10.56
CA PHE A 19 14.24 0.08 9.46
C PHE A 19 14.83 -1.31 9.26
N GLU A 20 16.17 -1.44 9.25
CA GLU A 20 16.83 -2.73 9.01
C GLU A 20 16.51 -3.77 10.09
N GLN A 21 16.42 -3.33 11.35
CA GLN A 21 16.05 -4.21 12.45
C GLN A 21 14.59 -4.62 12.32
N GLN A 22 13.69 -3.69 12.05
CA GLN A 22 12.27 -3.98 11.86
C GLN A 22 12.05 -4.93 10.67
N PHE A 23 12.79 -4.73 9.56
CA PHE A 23 12.73 -5.61 8.40
C PHE A 23 13.11 -7.05 8.77
N LYS A 24 14.20 -7.23 9.53
CA LYS A 24 14.67 -8.55 9.98
C LYS A 24 13.69 -9.21 10.95
N ASP A 25 13.17 -8.45 11.91
CA ASP A 25 12.25 -8.97 12.94
C ASP A 25 10.90 -9.40 12.35
N LEU A 26 10.42 -8.68 11.35
CA LEU A 26 9.18 -9.03 10.65
C LEU A 26 9.33 -10.28 9.78
N ASP A 27 10.52 -10.55 9.26
CA ASP A 27 10.89 -11.77 8.53
C ASP A 27 9.85 -12.23 7.50
N ALA A 28 9.45 -11.31 6.61
CA ALA A 28 8.41 -11.55 5.63
C ALA A 28 8.92 -12.36 4.42
N ASP A 29 8.04 -13.11 3.77
CA ASP A 29 8.29 -13.68 2.44
C ASP A 29 8.34 -12.60 1.37
N PHE A 30 7.44 -11.60 1.50
CA PHE A 30 7.35 -10.42 0.64
C PHE A 30 7.24 -9.16 1.49
N PHE A 31 8.11 -8.20 1.25
CA PHE A 31 8.14 -6.92 1.95
C PHE A 31 8.02 -5.78 0.93
N CYS A 32 6.88 -5.12 0.90
CA CYS A 32 6.55 -4.07 -0.05
C CYS A 32 6.70 -2.69 0.58
N LEU A 33 7.33 -1.77 -0.16
CA LEU A 33 7.55 -0.40 0.28
C LEU A 33 6.85 0.58 -0.66
N GLN A 34 6.29 1.63 -0.09
CA GLN A 34 5.74 2.76 -0.83
C GLN A 34 6.42 4.05 -0.36
N GLU A 35 6.39 5.04 -1.24
CA GLU A 35 6.97 6.36 -0.99
C GLU A 35 8.45 6.29 -0.56
N THR A 36 9.23 5.52 -1.33
CA THR A 36 10.67 5.35 -1.06
C THR A 36 11.45 6.63 -1.25
N LYS A 37 10.97 7.53 -2.12
CA LYS A 37 11.63 8.81 -2.50
C LYS A 37 13.08 8.62 -2.95
N MET A 38 13.36 7.47 -3.56
CA MET A 38 14.68 7.03 -3.96
C MET A 38 14.92 7.21 -5.46
N GLN A 39 16.20 7.26 -5.83
CA GLN A 39 16.67 7.07 -7.18
C GLN A 39 17.74 5.98 -7.19
N ALA A 40 17.98 5.37 -8.35
CA ALA A 40 18.98 4.33 -8.48
C ALA A 40 20.34 4.80 -7.97
N GLY A 41 21.02 3.96 -7.18
CA GLY A 41 22.36 4.21 -6.66
C GLY A 41 22.44 5.14 -5.44
N GLN A 42 21.32 5.63 -4.91
CA GLN A 42 21.33 6.52 -3.71
C GLN A 42 21.51 5.77 -2.40
N LEU A 43 21.11 4.51 -2.34
CA LEU A 43 21.24 3.66 -1.16
C LEU A 43 21.43 2.22 -1.64
N ASP A 44 22.47 1.57 -1.15
CA ASP A 44 22.65 0.14 -1.30
C ASP A 44 22.08 -0.54 -0.04
N LEU A 45 20.86 -1.08 -0.17
CA LEU A 45 20.15 -1.75 0.90
C LEU A 45 19.73 -3.14 0.42
N SER A 46 20.56 -4.11 0.75
CA SER A 46 20.34 -5.52 0.43
C SER A 46 20.23 -6.35 1.70
N PHE A 47 19.44 -7.41 1.64
CA PHE A 47 19.27 -8.35 2.74
C PHE A 47 19.55 -9.78 2.26
N PRO A 48 20.31 -10.58 3.02
CA PRO A 48 20.58 -11.97 2.66
C PRO A 48 19.29 -12.77 2.44
N GLY A 49 19.22 -13.49 1.32
CA GLY A 49 18.06 -14.30 0.95
C GLY A 49 16.91 -13.55 0.29
N TYR A 50 17.06 -12.25 0.05
CA TYR A 50 16.07 -11.46 -0.66
C TYR A 50 16.60 -10.95 -2.00
N GLU A 51 15.75 -11.00 -3.02
CA GLU A 51 15.87 -10.17 -4.22
C GLU A 51 15.02 -8.90 -4.03
N SER A 52 15.37 -7.81 -4.71
CA SER A 52 14.60 -6.57 -4.65
C SER A 52 14.33 -5.98 -6.02
N TYR A 53 13.16 -5.38 -6.17
CA TYR A 53 12.68 -4.73 -7.39
C TYR A 53 12.21 -3.33 -7.04
N TRP A 54 12.64 -2.35 -7.84
CA TRP A 54 12.46 -0.92 -7.56
C TRP A 54 11.80 -0.22 -8.73
N ASN A 55 10.81 0.60 -8.44
CA ASN A 55 10.22 1.52 -9.41
C ASN A 55 10.38 2.95 -8.91
N TYR A 56 11.15 3.75 -9.63
CA TYR A 56 11.49 5.12 -9.28
C TYR A 56 10.60 6.10 -10.04
N ALA A 57 10.21 7.21 -9.39
CA ALA A 57 9.61 8.33 -10.10
C ALA A 57 10.66 9.07 -10.93
N ASP A 58 10.25 9.66 -12.06
CA ASP A 58 11.12 10.54 -12.85
C ASP A 58 11.52 11.77 -12.03
N LYS A 59 10.60 12.28 -11.21
CA LYS A 59 10.85 13.37 -10.27
C LYS A 59 11.64 12.85 -9.07
N LYS A 60 12.83 13.39 -8.85
CA LYS A 60 13.70 13.06 -7.71
C LYS A 60 13.03 13.40 -6.37
N GLY A 61 13.25 12.52 -5.37
CA GLY A 61 12.74 12.72 -4.02
C GLY A 61 11.21 12.64 -3.89
N TYR A 62 10.55 11.94 -4.80
CA TYR A 62 9.09 11.84 -4.89
C TYR A 62 8.64 10.42 -5.16
N SER A 63 7.52 9.99 -4.51
CA SER A 63 6.90 8.68 -4.76
C SER A 63 7.88 7.50 -4.71
N GLY A 64 7.74 6.53 -5.61
CA GLY A 64 8.60 5.35 -5.68
C GLY A 64 8.10 4.19 -4.84
N THR A 65 8.26 2.98 -5.38
CA THR A 65 7.90 1.71 -4.74
C THR A 65 9.03 0.71 -4.82
N ALA A 66 9.03 -0.28 -3.92
CA ALA A 66 9.97 -1.38 -3.96
C ALA A 66 9.34 -2.65 -3.40
N ILE A 67 9.82 -3.81 -3.82
CA ILE A 67 9.48 -5.11 -3.25
C ILE A 67 10.77 -5.88 -2.96
N TYR A 68 10.90 -6.37 -1.73
CA TYR A 68 11.86 -7.40 -1.35
C TYR A 68 11.13 -8.74 -1.27
N THR A 69 11.72 -9.78 -1.83
CA THR A 69 11.12 -11.11 -1.85
C THR A 69 12.14 -12.23 -1.64
N LYS A 70 11.76 -13.24 -0.86
CA LYS A 70 12.50 -14.51 -0.73
C LYS A 70 12.24 -15.48 -1.89
N HIS A 71 11.22 -15.20 -2.70
CA HIS A 71 10.76 -16.07 -3.77
C HIS A 71 11.00 -15.41 -5.13
N LYS A 72 11.59 -16.15 -6.06
CA LYS A 72 11.85 -15.64 -7.40
C LYS A 72 10.56 -15.55 -8.21
N PRO A 73 10.18 -14.36 -8.71
CA PRO A 73 9.01 -14.21 -9.57
C PRO A 73 9.25 -14.80 -10.97
N LEU A 74 8.17 -15.18 -11.64
CA LEU A 74 8.18 -15.54 -13.07
C LEU A 74 8.44 -14.31 -13.94
N SER A 75 7.84 -13.18 -13.58
CA SER A 75 8.05 -11.89 -14.24
C SER A 75 7.83 -10.72 -13.29
N VAL A 76 8.37 -9.57 -13.66
CA VAL A 76 8.19 -8.29 -12.94
C VAL A 76 7.71 -7.25 -13.93
N THR A 77 6.66 -6.52 -13.57
CA THR A 77 6.11 -5.42 -14.36
C THR A 77 6.13 -4.13 -13.54
N TYR A 78 6.54 -3.03 -14.16
CA TYR A 78 6.57 -1.70 -13.55
C TYR A 78 5.51 -0.83 -14.19
N GLY A 79 4.65 -0.21 -13.34
CA GLY A 79 3.52 0.57 -13.82
C GLY A 79 2.31 -0.28 -14.21
N ILE A 80 1.37 0.32 -14.92
CA ILE A 80 0.12 -0.31 -15.36
C ILE A 80 -0.07 -0.28 -16.90
N ASP A 81 1.02 -0.03 -17.63
CA ASP A 81 1.06 0.09 -19.09
C ASP A 81 0.20 1.26 -19.63
N ILE A 82 0.21 2.37 -18.90
CA ILE A 82 -0.42 3.63 -19.30
C ILE A 82 0.58 4.76 -19.05
N ASP A 83 1.10 5.36 -20.11
CA ASP A 83 2.16 6.37 -20.06
C ASP A 83 1.84 7.51 -19.07
N GLU A 84 0.63 8.03 -19.08
CA GLU A 84 0.18 9.09 -18.18
C GLU A 84 0.40 8.77 -16.69
N HIS A 85 0.36 7.47 -16.32
CA HIS A 85 0.45 7.00 -14.94
C HIS A 85 1.81 6.46 -14.54
N ASP A 86 2.65 6.11 -15.51
CA ASP A 86 3.82 5.27 -15.25
C ASP A 86 5.13 6.05 -15.01
N HIS A 87 5.05 7.38 -14.81
CA HIS A 87 6.20 8.25 -14.54
C HIS A 87 6.46 8.53 -13.04
N GLU A 88 5.56 8.08 -12.17
CA GLU A 88 5.65 8.39 -10.74
C GLU A 88 6.10 7.19 -9.88
N GLY A 89 6.49 6.06 -10.48
CA GLY A 89 7.04 4.89 -9.75
C GLY A 89 6.05 4.28 -8.76
N ARG A 90 4.74 4.21 -9.11
CA ARG A 90 3.67 3.89 -8.14
C ARG A 90 3.32 2.42 -8.03
N VAL A 91 3.61 1.61 -9.05
CA VAL A 91 3.15 0.23 -9.12
C VAL A 91 4.27 -0.71 -9.52
N ILE A 92 4.41 -1.83 -8.78
CA ILE A 92 5.21 -3.00 -9.17
C ILE A 92 4.30 -4.22 -9.07
N THR A 93 4.32 -5.06 -10.10
CA THR A 93 3.64 -6.34 -10.12
C THR A 93 4.65 -7.48 -10.23
N LEU A 94 4.63 -8.40 -9.27
CA LEU A 94 5.32 -9.69 -9.38
C LEU A 94 4.33 -10.75 -9.83
N GLU A 95 4.66 -11.48 -10.90
CA GLU A 95 3.96 -12.70 -11.25
C GLU A 95 4.61 -13.88 -10.53
N MET A 96 3.85 -14.54 -9.67
CA MET A 96 4.23 -15.78 -9.01
C MET A 96 3.53 -16.98 -9.70
N ASP A 97 3.87 -18.20 -9.31
CA ASP A 97 3.25 -19.38 -9.90
C ASP A 97 1.72 -19.38 -9.75
N ASP A 98 1.20 -19.04 -8.57
CA ASP A 98 -0.21 -19.17 -8.22
C ASP A 98 -0.95 -17.85 -8.02
N PHE A 99 -0.26 -16.70 -8.03
CA PHE A 99 -0.86 -15.39 -7.79
C PHE A 99 -0.02 -14.26 -8.39
N TYR A 100 -0.62 -13.07 -8.48
CA TYR A 100 0.09 -11.80 -8.67
C TYR A 100 0.19 -11.05 -7.36
N LEU A 101 1.35 -10.47 -7.07
CA LEU A 101 1.53 -9.50 -5.99
C LEU A 101 1.71 -8.10 -6.60
N VAL A 102 0.81 -7.19 -6.25
CA VAL A 102 0.85 -5.79 -6.70
C VAL A 102 1.07 -4.90 -5.49
N THR A 103 2.18 -4.15 -5.47
CA THR A 103 2.33 -3.04 -4.54
C THR A 103 1.95 -1.74 -5.22
N VAL A 104 1.27 -0.85 -4.49
CA VAL A 104 0.81 0.42 -5.02
C VAL A 104 0.96 1.57 -4.03
N TYR A 105 1.38 2.72 -4.56
CA TYR A 105 1.27 4.01 -3.90
C TYR A 105 0.28 4.86 -4.67
N THR A 106 -0.96 4.88 -4.22
CA THR A 106 -2.06 5.60 -4.87
C THR A 106 -1.82 7.11 -4.85
N PRO A 107 -2.06 7.84 -5.95
CA PRO A 107 -1.94 9.29 -5.96
C PRO A 107 -2.81 9.94 -4.88
N ASN A 108 -2.23 10.85 -4.09
CA ASN A 108 -2.97 11.68 -3.16
C ASN A 108 -3.72 12.78 -3.92
N SER A 109 -4.98 13.04 -3.54
CA SER A 109 -5.78 14.12 -4.15
C SER A 109 -5.30 15.53 -3.80
N GLN A 110 -4.42 15.66 -2.81
CA GLN A 110 -3.76 16.86 -2.32
C GLN A 110 -4.71 17.91 -1.68
N ASP A 111 -4.12 18.88 -1.01
CA ASP A 111 -4.86 19.98 -0.40
C ASP A 111 -5.70 20.72 -1.44
N GLY A 112 -6.95 21.03 -1.08
CA GLY A 112 -7.91 21.64 -1.99
C GLY A 112 -8.37 20.73 -3.12
N LEU A 113 -8.08 19.42 -3.02
CA LEU A 113 -8.48 18.39 -3.99
C LEU A 113 -7.97 18.67 -5.42
N ARG A 114 -6.78 19.27 -5.53
CA ARG A 114 -6.20 19.70 -6.82
C ARG A 114 -5.96 18.55 -7.80
N ARG A 115 -5.75 17.34 -7.29
CA ARG A 115 -5.54 16.12 -8.09
C ARG A 115 -6.70 15.13 -8.03
N LEU A 116 -7.86 15.52 -7.51
CA LEU A 116 -8.99 14.59 -7.38
C LEU A 116 -9.44 14.04 -8.73
N GLU A 117 -9.57 14.88 -9.75
CA GLU A 117 -9.98 14.47 -11.10
C GLU A 117 -8.98 13.47 -11.69
N TYR A 118 -7.68 13.76 -11.61
CA TYR A 118 -6.63 12.83 -12.03
C TYR A 118 -6.70 11.51 -11.25
N ARG A 119 -6.89 11.58 -9.94
CA ARG A 119 -6.99 10.40 -9.10
C ARG A 119 -8.18 9.52 -9.47
N MET A 120 -9.33 10.10 -9.80
CA MET A 120 -10.49 9.32 -10.22
C MET A 120 -10.23 8.56 -11.51
N LYS A 121 -9.57 9.18 -12.48
CA LYS A 121 -9.11 8.49 -13.69
C LYS A 121 -8.09 7.40 -13.39
N TRP A 122 -7.11 7.70 -12.55
CA TRP A 122 -6.10 6.73 -12.12
C TRP A 122 -6.72 5.50 -11.44
N GLU A 123 -7.72 5.70 -10.58
CA GLU A 123 -8.44 4.61 -9.91
C GLU A 123 -9.17 3.71 -10.92
N ASP A 124 -9.83 4.29 -11.91
CA ASP A 124 -10.52 3.51 -12.95
C ASP A 124 -9.53 2.67 -13.76
N ASP A 125 -8.43 3.25 -14.17
CA ASP A 125 -7.39 2.58 -14.94
C ASP A 125 -6.68 1.51 -14.11
N PHE A 126 -6.39 1.78 -12.83
CA PHE A 126 -5.79 0.82 -11.93
C PHE A 126 -6.71 -0.37 -11.63
N GLN A 127 -8.00 -0.13 -11.42
CA GLN A 127 -8.98 -1.20 -11.21
C GLN A 127 -9.11 -2.08 -12.47
N ALA A 128 -9.14 -1.48 -13.66
CA ALA A 128 -9.13 -2.24 -14.92
C ALA A 128 -7.88 -3.10 -15.05
N TYR A 129 -6.72 -2.59 -14.65
CA TYR A 129 -5.46 -3.34 -14.61
C TYR A 129 -5.54 -4.54 -13.65
N LEU A 130 -6.04 -4.34 -12.43
CA LEU A 130 -6.20 -5.42 -11.46
C LEU A 130 -7.16 -6.51 -11.94
N HIS A 131 -8.27 -6.15 -12.56
CA HIS A 131 -9.23 -7.11 -13.12
C HIS A 131 -8.60 -7.97 -14.22
N LYS A 132 -7.80 -7.35 -15.08
CA LYS A 132 -7.08 -8.05 -16.14
C LYS A 132 -6.09 -9.09 -15.60
N LEU A 133 -5.43 -8.79 -14.49
CA LEU A 133 -4.58 -9.73 -13.77
C LEU A 133 -5.42 -10.86 -13.15
N ASP A 134 -6.51 -10.49 -12.49
CA ASP A 134 -7.37 -11.44 -11.77
C ASP A 134 -8.07 -12.46 -12.68
N GLU A 135 -8.29 -12.13 -13.95
CA GLU A 135 -8.76 -13.08 -14.96
C GLU A 135 -7.78 -14.25 -15.15
N LYS A 136 -6.50 -14.06 -14.90
CA LYS A 136 -5.45 -15.07 -15.10
C LYS A 136 -5.11 -15.82 -13.82
N LYS A 137 -4.83 -15.10 -12.74
CA LYS A 137 -4.45 -15.64 -11.42
C LYS A 137 -5.02 -14.75 -10.33
N PRO A 138 -5.25 -15.26 -9.11
CA PRO A 138 -5.63 -14.43 -7.99
C PRO A 138 -4.61 -13.31 -7.75
N VAL A 139 -5.09 -12.16 -7.27
CA VAL A 139 -4.28 -10.97 -7.05
C VAL A 139 -4.25 -10.64 -5.56
N ILE A 140 -3.06 -10.33 -5.07
CA ILE A 140 -2.81 -9.74 -3.76
C ILE A 140 -2.35 -8.30 -4.02
N VAL A 141 -3.11 -7.31 -3.56
CA VAL A 141 -2.77 -5.89 -3.70
C VAL A 141 -2.44 -5.33 -2.33
N CYS A 142 -1.34 -4.63 -2.21
CA CYS A 142 -0.98 -3.95 -0.98
C CYS A 142 -0.44 -2.55 -1.23
N GLY A 143 -0.59 -1.69 -0.24
CA GLY A 143 0.05 -0.39 -0.24
C GLY A 143 -0.79 0.70 0.40
N ASP A 144 -0.31 1.92 0.20
CA ASP A 144 -1.01 3.13 0.60
C ASP A 144 -2.05 3.48 -0.46
N MET A 145 -3.32 3.26 -0.12
CA MET A 145 -4.46 3.54 -1.01
C MET A 145 -4.94 4.99 -0.89
N ASN A 146 -4.33 5.78 -0.01
CA ASN A 146 -4.68 7.18 0.23
C ASN A 146 -6.19 7.43 0.41
N VAL A 147 -6.87 6.48 1.05
CA VAL A 147 -8.29 6.58 1.40
C VAL A 147 -8.61 5.79 2.67
N ALA A 148 -9.34 6.41 3.60
CA ALA A 148 -10.06 5.71 4.63
C ALA A 148 -11.44 5.34 4.06
N HIS A 149 -11.76 4.03 3.98
CA HIS A 149 -12.96 3.58 3.26
C HIS A 149 -14.24 3.95 3.99
N GLN A 150 -14.33 3.61 5.28
CA GLN A 150 -15.53 3.82 6.09
C GLN A 150 -15.26 4.76 7.27
N GLU A 151 -16.33 5.22 7.93
CA GLU A 151 -16.20 6.11 9.10
C GLU A 151 -15.39 5.51 10.25
N ILE A 152 -15.39 4.18 10.40
CA ILE A 152 -14.56 3.46 11.38
C ILE A 152 -13.06 3.58 11.08
N ASP A 153 -12.68 3.92 9.84
CA ASP A 153 -11.30 3.92 9.37
C ASP A 153 -10.56 5.24 9.64
N LEU A 154 -11.20 6.22 10.28
CA LEU A 154 -10.52 7.45 10.72
C LEU A 154 -11.16 8.04 11.98
N LYS A 155 -10.37 8.80 12.72
CA LYS A 155 -10.80 9.37 14.01
C LYS A 155 -11.91 10.41 13.90
N ASN A 156 -11.86 11.28 12.87
CA ASN A 156 -12.76 12.43 12.73
C ASN A 156 -13.50 12.41 11.36
N PRO A 157 -14.40 11.46 11.10
CA PRO A 157 -15.02 11.34 9.78
C PRO A 157 -15.83 12.56 9.36
N LYS A 158 -16.58 13.17 10.28
CA LYS A 158 -17.48 14.28 9.96
C LYS A 158 -16.74 15.51 9.42
N THR A 159 -15.59 15.84 9.99
CA THR A 159 -14.80 17.01 9.62
C THR A 159 -13.91 16.79 8.39
N ASN A 160 -13.71 15.52 7.99
CA ASN A 160 -12.80 15.15 6.90
C ASN A 160 -13.51 14.76 5.59
N ARG A 161 -14.83 14.85 5.54
CA ARG A 161 -15.62 14.37 4.41
C ARG A 161 -15.35 15.09 3.08
N LYS A 162 -14.74 16.27 3.13
CA LYS A 162 -14.32 17.05 1.95
C LYS A 162 -12.81 17.19 1.83
N ASN A 163 -12.06 16.41 2.60
CA ASN A 163 -10.60 16.41 2.59
C ASN A 163 -10.06 15.21 1.80
N ALA A 164 -8.88 15.37 1.20
CA ALA A 164 -8.17 14.29 0.54
C ALA A 164 -8.05 13.06 1.48
N GLY A 165 -8.36 11.89 0.95
CA GLY A 165 -8.35 10.62 1.68
C GLY A 165 -9.71 10.22 2.28
N PHE A 166 -10.72 11.11 2.29
CA PHE A 166 -12.06 10.77 2.77
C PHE A 166 -13.20 11.44 2.00
N THR A 167 -12.96 11.84 0.77
CA THR A 167 -14.03 12.34 -0.11
C THR A 167 -14.97 11.21 -0.49
N ASP A 168 -16.21 11.55 -0.79
CA ASP A 168 -17.21 10.56 -1.23
C ASP A 168 -16.74 9.84 -2.51
N GLU A 169 -16.08 10.57 -3.41
CA GLU A 169 -15.53 10.06 -4.67
C GLU A 169 -14.42 9.02 -4.44
N GLU A 170 -13.47 9.31 -3.56
CA GLU A 170 -12.38 8.39 -3.23
C GLU A 170 -12.91 7.13 -2.54
N ARG A 171 -13.82 7.28 -1.61
CA ARG A 171 -14.48 6.17 -0.90
C ARG A 171 -15.29 5.28 -1.85
N GLU A 172 -16.00 5.89 -2.80
CA GLU A 172 -16.76 5.16 -3.81
C GLU A 172 -15.85 4.30 -4.71
N LYS A 173 -14.67 4.79 -5.09
CA LYS A 173 -13.70 3.98 -5.84
C LYS A 173 -13.25 2.75 -5.05
N MET A 174 -13.03 2.85 -3.75
CA MET A 174 -12.73 1.68 -2.91
C MET A 174 -13.94 0.73 -2.86
N THR A 175 -15.15 1.25 -2.71
CA THR A 175 -16.39 0.45 -2.73
C THR A 175 -16.53 -0.31 -4.05
N GLN A 176 -16.27 0.33 -5.18
CA GLN A 176 -16.31 -0.29 -6.50
C GLN A 176 -15.29 -1.44 -6.61
N LEU A 177 -14.05 -1.23 -6.17
CA LEU A 177 -13.02 -2.26 -6.18
C LEU A 177 -13.42 -3.48 -5.34
N LEU A 178 -13.92 -3.25 -4.13
CA LEU A 178 -14.38 -4.33 -3.25
C LEU A 178 -15.65 -5.03 -3.77
N SER A 179 -16.51 -4.32 -4.48
CA SER A 179 -17.71 -4.92 -5.10
C SER A 179 -17.39 -5.76 -6.34
N ASN A 180 -16.19 -5.62 -6.89
CA ASN A 180 -15.76 -6.25 -8.12
C ASN A 180 -14.74 -7.39 -7.87
N GLY A 181 -14.93 -8.19 -6.83
CA GLY A 181 -14.19 -9.41 -6.60
C GLY A 181 -12.95 -9.30 -5.71
N PHE A 182 -12.81 -8.21 -4.98
CA PHE A 182 -11.75 -8.02 -3.97
C PHE A 182 -12.33 -7.89 -2.56
N ILE A 183 -11.56 -8.27 -1.57
CA ILE A 183 -11.89 -8.09 -0.14
C ILE A 183 -10.81 -7.30 0.59
N ASP A 184 -11.24 -6.48 1.55
CA ASP A 184 -10.37 -5.85 2.54
C ASP A 184 -10.06 -6.86 3.63
N THR A 185 -8.84 -7.37 3.68
CA THR A 185 -8.44 -8.46 4.55
C THR A 185 -8.62 -8.13 6.03
N PHE A 186 -8.19 -6.95 6.45
CA PHE A 186 -8.31 -6.53 7.84
C PHE A 186 -9.78 -6.39 8.25
N ARG A 187 -10.59 -5.71 7.44
CA ARG A 187 -12.00 -5.49 7.75
C ARG A 187 -12.81 -6.78 7.67
N THR A 188 -12.41 -7.72 6.84
CA THR A 188 -13.03 -9.06 6.76
C THR A 188 -12.85 -9.85 8.06
N LEU A 189 -11.64 -9.83 8.63
CA LEU A 189 -11.33 -10.56 9.86
C LEU A 189 -11.77 -9.81 11.12
N TYR A 190 -11.68 -8.48 11.09
CA TYR A 190 -11.92 -7.61 12.24
C TYR A 190 -12.92 -6.50 11.89
N PRO A 191 -14.22 -6.85 11.70
CA PRO A 191 -15.22 -5.93 11.16
C PRO A 191 -15.49 -4.70 12.01
N GLU A 192 -15.26 -4.78 13.33
CA GLU A 192 -15.55 -3.70 14.27
C GLU A 192 -14.31 -3.10 14.95
N GLN A 193 -13.11 -3.61 14.61
CA GLN A 193 -11.89 -3.15 15.25
C GLN A 193 -11.45 -1.79 14.69
N VAL A 194 -11.28 -0.82 15.58
CA VAL A 194 -10.74 0.50 15.25
C VAL A 194 -9.22 0.46 15.38
N THR A 195 -8.54 0.49 14.26
CA THR A 195 -7.07 0.53 14.20
C THR A 195 -6.64 1.35 12.99
N TYR A 196 -5.66 2.21 13.17
CA TYR A 196 -5.17 3.11 12.13
C TYR A 196 -3.78 2.71 11.68
N SER A 197 -3.40 3.13 10.47
CA SER A 197 -2.09 2.86 9.87
C SER A 197 -1.27 4.12 9.62
N TRP A 198 -1.88 5.29 9.68
CA TRP A 198 -1.26 6.58 9.44
C TRP A 198 -1.71 7.64 10.44
N TRP A 199 -0.77 8.52 10.84
CA TRP A 199 -1.01 9.68 11.71
C TRP A 199 -0.19 10.86 11.21
N SER A 200 -0.82 12.02 11.08
CA SER A 200 -0.10 13.24 10.74
C SER A 200 1.03 13.51 11.76
N TYR A 201 2.17 14.01 11.28
CA TYR A 201 3.22 14.53 12.19
C TYR A 201 2.77 15.77 12.99
N ARG A 202 1.71 16.42 12.55
CA ARG A 202 1.19 17.64 13.19
C ARG A 202 0.35 17.28 14.42
N PHE A 203 0.35 18.20 15.41
CA PHE A 203 -0.54 18.15 16.57
C PHE A 203 -0.41 16.91 17.44
N ARG A 204 0.73 16.22 17.40
CA ARG A 204 0.97 14.97 18.16
C ARG A 204 -0.13 13.92 17.89
N ALA A 205 -0.51 13.80 16.63
CA ALA A 205 -1.64 12.97 16.21
C ALA A 205 -1.47 11.50 16.60
N ARG A 206 -0.26 10.93 16.49
CA ARG A 206 0.01 9.52 16.83
C ARG A 206 -0.15 9.27 18.34
N GLU A 207 0.36 10.15 19.18
CA GLU A 207 0.20 10.05 20.65
C GLU A 207 -1.28 10.12 21.08
N LYS A 208 -2.07 10.93 20.39
CA LYS A 208 -3.52 11.09 20.63
C LYS A 208 -4.36 10.03 19.90
N ASN A 209 -3.73 9.18 19.12
CA ASN A 209 -4.37 8.24 18.21
C ASN A 209 -5.42 8.89 17.28
N THR A 210 -5.11 10.08 16.78
CA THR A 210 -5.90 10.77 15.75
C THR A 210 -5.41 10.32 14.39
N GLY A 211 -5.78 9.10 14.01
CA GLY A 211 -5.24 8.40 12.86
C GLY A 211 -6.27 8.06 11.79
N TRP A 212 -5.76 7.47 10.73
CA TRP A 212 -6.50 6.99 9.57
C TRP A 212 -5.99 5.60 9.17
N ARG A 213 -6.85 4.71 8.76
CA ARG A 213 -6.46 3.46 8.10
C ARG A 213 -6.52 3.67 6.61
N ILE A 214 -5.36 3.84 5.98
CA ILE A 214 -5.18 4.12 4.55
C ILE A 214 -4.23 3.13 3.86
N ASP A 215 -3.59 2.27 4.62
CA ASP A 215 -2.75 1.19 4.13
C ASP A 215 -3.52 -0.13 4.20
N TYR A 216 -3.51 -0.90 3.11
CA TYR A 216 -4.36 -2.07 2.95
C TYR A 216 -3.60 -3.26 2.39
N PHE A 217 -4.09 -4.45 2.72
CA PHE A 217 -4.02 -5.63 1.86
C PHE A 217 -5.41 -5.95 1.34
N LEU A 218 -5.58 -5.89 0.04
CA LEU A 218 -6.78 -6.34 -0.66
C LEU A 218 -6.42 -7.61 -1.42
N ILE A 219 -7.27 -8.62 -1.37
CA ILE A 219 -7.03 -9.88 -2.09
C ILE A 219 -8.25 -10.24 -2.94
N SER A 220 -8.01 -10.98 -4.03
CA SER A 220 -9.10 -11.60 -4.79
C SER A 220 -10.00 -12.40 -3.85
N GLU A 221 -11.30 -12.29 -3.98
CA GLU A 221 -12.28 -12.96 -3.10
C GLU A 221 -12.05 -14.48 -3.04
N ARG A 222 -11.61 -15.11 -4.13
CA ARG A 222 -11.28 -16.53 -4.17
C ARG A 222 -10.07 -16.95 -3.31
N LEU A 223 -9.29 -15.99 -2.80
CA LEU A 223 -8.24 -16.25 -1.80
C LEU A 223 -8.74 -16.16 -0.35
N LYS A 224 -10.00 -15.81 -0.13
CA LYS A 224 -10.54 -15.58 1.22
C LYS A 224 -10.31 -16.74 2.18
N ASP A 225 -10.50 -17.97 1.72
CA ASP A 225 -10.34 -19.16 2.55
C ASP A 225 -8.87 -19.48 2.88
N HIS A 226 -7.93 -18.84 2.18
CA HIS A 226 -6.49 -18.92 2.48
C HIS A 226 -6.04 -17.84 3.45
N LEU A 227 -6.85 -16.82 3.73
CA LEU A 227 -6.50 -15.75 4.65
C LEU A 227 -6.52 -16.26 6.09
N GLU A 228 -5.35 -16.26 6.72
CA GLU A 228 -5.16 -16.73 8.09
C GLU A 228 -5.21 -15.59 9.10
N ASP A 229 -4.52 -14.49 8.83
CA ASP A 229 -4.47 -13.33 9.72
C ASP A 229 -4.19 -12.04 8.96
N ALA A 230 -4.53 -10.91 9.59
CA ALA A 230 -4.20 -9.55 9.13
C ALA A 230 -3.85 -8.70 10.35
N LYS A 231 -2.75 -7.91 10.26
CA LYS A 231 -2.26 -7.08 11.36
C LYS A 231 -1.92 -5.68 10.89
N ILE A 232 -2.02 -4.75 11.83
CA ILE A 232 -1.54 -3.37 11.69
C ILE A 232 -0.56 -3.15 12.84
N HIS A 233 0.72 -2.99 12.53
CA HIS A 233 1.81 -2.89 13.51
C HIS A 233 1.97 -1.48 14.05
N THR A 234 0.98 -1.01 14.82
CA THR A 234 0.91 0.37 15.33
C THR A 234 2.08 0.76 16.23
N GLU A 235 2.76 -0.23 16.82
CA GLU A 235 3.93 -0.07 17.68
C GLU A 235 5.23 0.24 16.90
N ILE A 236 5.28 -0.09 15.60
CA ILE A 236 6.47 0.13 14.79
C ILE A 236 6.56 1.60 14.36
N MET A 237 7.67 2.21 14.71
CA MET A 237 7.99 3.60 14.42
C MET A 237 8.93 3.72 13.21
N GLY A 238 9.21 4.95 12.76
CA GLY A 238 10.17 5.21 11.66
C GLY A 238 9.56 5.98 10.50
N SER A 239 8.25 5.92 10.33
CA SER A 239 7.46 6.65 9.35
C SER A 239 6.21 7.23 10.03
N ASP A 240 5.48 8.09 9.36
CA ASP A 240 4.13 8.51 9.76
C ASP A 240 3.07 7.43 9.45
N HIS A 241 3.44 6.41 8.69
CA HIS A 241 2.71 5.15 8.57
C HIS A 241 3.35 4.06 9.42
N CYS A 242 2.58 3.04 9.80
CA CYS A 242 3.10 1.80 10.33
C CYS A 242 2.93 0.66 9.30
N PRO A 243 3.70 -0.44 9.43
CA PRO A 243 3.54 -1.60 8.56
C PRO A 243 2.18 -2.27 8.73
N VAL A 244 1.65 -2.82 7.64
CA VAL A 244 0.51 -3.72 7.65
C VAL A 244 0.93 -5.11 7.15
N GLU A 245 0.26 -6.14 7.62
CA GLU A 245 0.65 -7.54 7.40
C GLU A 245 -0.56 -8.39 7.05
N ILE A 246 -0.37 -9.38 6.17
CA ILE A 246 -1.25 -10.54 6.09
C ILE A 246 -0.46 -11.85 6.12
N ILE A 247 -1.12 -12.90 6.58
CA ILE A 247 -0.66 -14.28 6.48
C ILE A 247 -1.65 -15.06 5.63
N LEU A 248 -1.13 -15.69 4.58
CA LEU A 248 -1.87 -16.64 3.74
C LEU A 248 -1.31 -18.06 3.92
N LYS A 249 -2.22 -19.04 3.95
CA LYS A 249 -1.88 -20.48 3.96
C LYS A 249 -1.29 -20.91 2.64
#